data_512aad922b52c5c1e7b949b16b938ee6
#
_entry.id   512aad922b52c5c1e7b949b16b938ee6
#
_cell.length_a   1.000
_cell.length_b   1.000
_cell.length_c   1.000
_cell.angle_alpha   90.00
_cell.angle_beta   90.00
_cell.angle_gamma   90.00
#
_symmetry.space_group_name_H-M   'P 1'
#
loop_
_entity.id
_entity.type
_entity.pdbx_description
1 polymer ?
#
loop_
_entity_poly.entity_id
_entity_poly.type
_entity_poly.pdbx_seq_one_letter_code
_entity_poly.pdbx_strand_id
1 'polypeptide(L)'
;MDLRKEKRVPEAKEIKIRDGEQTYPAFLVDMSLKGISIKTEHVLPCYKVIDVIIDIDNKPVRINGSVRWVNDNLEKPDDTLKEIGILLIDPPTEYLDYLAAQ
;
A
#
# COMPACT_ATOMS: atom_id res chain seq x y z
N MET A 1 -5.25 -15.59 11.78
CA MET A 1 -6.25 -15.28 10.75
C MET A 1 -5.76 -15.71 9.38
N ASP A 2 -6.61 -16.36 8.64
CA ASP A 2 -6.27 -16.74 7.27
C ASP A 2 -6.48 -15.56 6.34
N LEU A 3 -5.38 -14.99 5.85
CA LEU A 3 -5.43 -13.83 4.95
C LEU A 3 -6.11 -14.13 3.61
N ARG A 4 -6.18 -15.41 3.23
CA ARG A 4 -6.86 -15.80 1.99
C ARG A 4 -8.36 -15.59 2.04
N LYS A 5 -8.93 -15.48 3.24
CA LYS A 5 -10.36 -15.20 3.43
C LYS A 5 -10.67 -13.72 3.42
N GLU A 6 -9.66 -12.88 3.50
CA GLU A 6 -9.84 -11.45 3.46
C GLU A 6 -10.07 -11.01 2.03
N LYS A 7 -11.14 -10.28 1.79
CA LYS A 7 -11.45 -9.78 0.46
C LYS A 7 -10.42 -8.73 0.04
N ARG A 8 -9.75 -8.98 -1.06
CA ARG A 8 -8.82 -8.03 -1.64
C ARG A 8 -9.44 -7.41 -2.89
N VAL A 9 -9.33 -6.09 -2.97
CA VAL A 9 -9.89 -5.31 -4.08
C VAL A 9 -8.72 -4.85 -4.95
N PRO A 10 -8.60 -5.35 -6.19
CA PRO A 10 -7.58 -4.84 -7.11
C PRO A 10 -7.89 -3.42 -7.52
N GLU A 11 -6.87 -2.55 -7.47
CA GLU A 11 -7.03 -1.14 -7.78
C GLU A 11 -5.74 -0.59 -8.36
N ALA A 12 -5.60 -0.64 -9.70
CA ALA A 12 -4.43 -0.11 -10.38
C ALA A 12 -4.48 1.41 -10.39
N LYS A 13 -3.73 2.06 -9.51
CA LYS A 13 -3.84 3.51 -9.29
C LYS A 13 -2.49 4.07 -8.84
N GLU A 14 -2.14 5.23 -9.36
CA GLU A 14 -0.97 5.96 -8.86
C GLU A 14 -1.29 6.54 -7.50
N ILE A 15 -0.37 6.35 -6.57
CA ILE A 15 -0.48 6.84 -5.20
C ILE A 15 0.87 7.40 -4.77
N LYS A 16 0.93 7.86 -3.53
CA LYS A 16 2.19 8.32 -2.93
C LYS A 16 2.40 7.59 -1.61
N ILE A 17 3.67 7.44 -1.25
CA ILE A 17 4.06 6.96 0.07
C ILE A 17 4.95 8.00 0.71
N ARG A 18 4.83 8.16 2.03
CA ARG A 18 5.65 9.08 2.79
C ARG A 18 6.50 8.29 3.77
N ASP A 19 7.81 8.43 3.61
CA ASP A 19 8.81 7.80 4.46
C ASP A 19 9.56 8.93 5.16
N GLY A 20 9.24 9.16 6.43
CA GLY A 20 9.78 10.31 7.14
C GLY A 20 9.25 11.62 6.57
N GLU A 21 10.13 12.49 6.12
CA GLU A 21 9.76 13.76 5.50
C GLU A 21 9.70 13.72 3.99
N GLN A 22 10.09 12.59 3.40
CA GLN A 22 10.15 12.45 1.94
C GLN A 22 8.94 11.70 1.41
N THR A 23 8.47 12.14 0.26
CA THR A 23 7.34 11.52 -0.45
C THR A 23 7.83 10.90 -1.73
N TYR A 24 7.39 9.68 -2.01
CA TYR A 24 7.81 8.91 -3.18
C TYR A 24 6.59 8.43 -3.95
N PRO A 25 6.70 8.31 -5.28
CA PRO A 25 5.61 7.73 -6.07
C PRO A 25 5.51 6.23 -5.86
N ALA A 26 4.31 5.70 -5.98
CA ALA A 26 4.04 4.27 -5.90
C ALA A 26 2.78 3.95 -6.70
N PHE A 27 2.55 2.65 -6.90
CA PHE A 27 1.35 2.16 -7.56
C PHE A 27 0.60 1.23 -6.61
N LEU A 28 -0.68 1.48 -6.46
CA LEU A 28 -1.54 0.61 -5.69
C LEU A 28 -1.83 -0.66 -6.50
N VAL A 29 -1.63 -1.82 -5.90
CA VAL A 29 -1.92 -3.11 -6.55
C VAL A 29 -3.27 -3.61 -6.09
N ASP A 30 -3.45 -3.74 -4.79
CA ASP A 30 -4.71 -4.14 -4.20
C ASP A 30 -4.81 -3.62 -2.77
N MET A 31 -6.01 -3.72 -2.21
CA MET A 31 -6.28 -3.26 -0.86
C MET A 31 -7.31 -4.15 -0.17
N SER A 32 -7.27 -4.17 1.17
CA SER A 32 -8.19 -4.92 2.00
C SER A 32 -8.38 -4.18 3.33
N LEU A 33 -9.18 -4.74 4.23
CA LEU A 33 -9.40 -4.14 5.54
C LEU A 33 -8.12 -3.99 6.35
N LYS A 34 -7.17 -4.92 6.20
CA LYS A 34 -5.96 -4.96 7.04
C LYS A 34 -4.69 -4.62 6.33
N GLY A 35 -4.69 -4.63 5.01
CA GLY A 35 -3.46 -4.48 4.28
C GLY A 35 -3.61 -3.87 2.90
N ILE A 36 -2.49 -3.34 2.40
CA ILE A 36 -2.38 -2.77 1.07
C ILE A 36 -1.13 -3.35 0.42
N SER A 37 -1.23 -3.74 -0.84
CA SER A 37 -0.09 -4.09 -1.68
C SER A 37 0.21 -2.93 -2.61
N ILE A 38 1.48 -2.55 -2.70
CA ILE A 38 1.93 -1.48 -3.58
C ILE A 38 3.15 -1.93 -4.37
N LYS A 39 3.47 -1.19 -5.44
CA LYS A 39 4.74 -1.31 -6.15
C LYS A 39 5.44 0.04 -6.13
N THR A 40 6.74 0.04 -5.82
CA THR A 40 7.53 1.26 -5.77
C THR A 40 9.01 0.94 -6.02
N GLU A 41 9.74 1.93 -6.53
CA GLU A 41 11.20 1.82 -6.65
C GLU A 41 11.91 2.15 -5.34
N HIS A 42 11.21 2.81 -4.41
CA HIS A 42 11.79 3.22 -3.14
C HIS A 42 12.06 2.00 -2.26
N VAL A 43 13.22 1.98 -1.64
CA VAL A 43 13.63 0.88 -0.76
C VAL A 43 12.98 1.06 0.61
N LEU A 44 12.14 0.09 0.99
CA LEU A 44 11.43 0.09 2.26
C LEU A 44 11.78 -1.20 3.02
N PRO A 45 12.54 -1.10 4.11
CA PRO A 45 12.84 -2.30 4.92
C PRO A 45 11.60 -2.80 5.65
N CYS A 46 11.59 -4.10 5.94
CA CYS A 46 10.50 -4.70 6.73
C CYS A 46 10.36 -4.02 8.07
N TYR A 47 9.12 -3.93 8.53
CA TYR A 47 8.70 -3.32 9.80
C TYR A 47 8.84 -1.80 9.87
N LYS A 48 9.27 -1.16 8.79
CA LYS A 48 9.26 0.28 8.75
C LYS A 48 7.82 0.80 8.71
N VAL A 49 7.55 1.86 9.46
CA VAL A 49 6.24 2.51 9.48
C VAL A 49 6.25 3.66 8.50
N ILE A 50 5.29 3.66 7.59
CA ILE A 50 5.16 4.68 6.55
C ILE A 50 3.71 5.14 6.46
N ASP A 51 3.47 6.23 5.73
CA ASP A 51 2.13 6.64 5.35
C ASP A 51 1.90 6.31 3.88
N VAL A 52 0.76 5.72 3.58
CA VAL A 52 0.27 5.56 2.22
C VAL A 52 -0.75 6.67 1.99
N ILE A 53 -0.62 7.40 0.89
CA ILE A 53 -1.49 8.53 0.59
C ILE A 53 -2.28 8.21 -0.68
N ILE A 54 -3.58 8.03 -0.52
CA ILE A 54 -4.48 7.65 -1.60
C ILE A 54 -5.53 8.74 -1.78
N ASP A 55 -5.76 9.18 -3.02
CA ASP A 55 -6.84 10.10 -3.30
C ASP A 55 -8.17 9.35 -3.28
N ILE A 56 -9.05 9.76 -2.38
CA ILE A 56 -10.40 9.22 -2.24
C ILE A 56 -11.36 10.39 -2.35
N ASP A 57 -12.26 10.34 -3.33
CA ASP A 57 -13.21 11.43 -3.62
C ASP A 57 -12.49 12.77 -3.80
N ASN A 58 -11.37 12.75 -4.54
CA ASN A 58 -10.54 13.92 -4.85
C ASN A 58 -9.87 14.56 -3.61
N LYS A 59 -9.74 13.80 -2.54
CA LYS A 59 -9.05 14.25 -1.32
C LYS A 59 -7.94 13.26 -0.96
N PRO A 60 -6.75 13.74 -0.60
CA PRO A 60 -5.69 12.85 -0.15
C PRO A 60 -6.03 12.29 1.23
N VAL A 61 -6.03 10.96 1.33
CA VAL A 61 -6.27 10.26 2.58
C VAL A 61 -4.96 9.59 2.99
N ARG A 62 -4.50 9.89 4.20
CA ARG A 62 -3.26 9.33 4.74
C ARG A 62 -3.58 8.10 5.57
N ILE A 63 -2.90 7.00 5.26
CA ILE A 63 -3.11 5.72 5.92
C ILE A 63 -1.77 5.24 6.45
N ASN A 64 -1.68 5.08 7.76
CA ASN A 64 -0.46 4.63 8.41
C ASN A 64 -0.35 3.12 8.32
N GLY A 65 0.85 2.61 8.07
CA GLY A 65 1.06 1.17 7.97
C GLY A 65 2.50 0.76 8.19
N SER A 66 2.69 -0.53 8.42
CA SER A 66 3.99 -1.15 8.64
C SER A 66 4.30 -2.08 7.48
N VAL A 67 5.49 -1.95 6.91
CA VAL A 67 5.96 -2.84 5.84
C VAL A 67 6.12 -4.24 6.41
N ARG A 68 5.47 -5.24 5.81
CA ARG A 68 5.50 -6.62 6.29
C ARG A 68 6.27 -7.56 5.39
N TRP A 69 6.24 -7.33 4.09
CA TRP A 69 7.04 -8.11 3.16
C TRP A 69 7.43 -7.27 1.96
N VAL A 70 8.54 -7.65 1.37
CA VAL A 70 9.08 -7.04 0.16
C VAL A 70 9.37 -8.17 -0.81
N ASN A 71 8.86 -8.08 -2.03
CA ASN A 71 9.04 -9.09 -3.04
C ASN A 71 9.75 -8.49 -4.25
N ASP A 72 10.96 -8.97 -4.52
CA ASP A 72 11.72 -8.58 -5.69
C ASP A 72 11.24 -9.40 -6.89
N ASN A 73 11.13 -8.76 -8.04
CA ASN A 73 10.76 -9.45 -9.25
C ASN A 73 11.97 -10.16 -9.86
N LEU A 74 12.17 -11.41 -9.48
CA LEU A 74 13.33 -12.19 -9.92
C LEU A 74 13.24 -12.59 -11.40
N GLU A 75 12.04 -12.59 -11.98
CA GLU A 75 11.82 -12.93 -13.39
C GLU A 75 12.16 -11.76 -14.31
N LYS A 76 12.17 -10.55 -13.78
CA LYS A 76 12.51 -9.33 -14.53
C LYS A 76 13.55 -8.54 -13.75
N PRO A 77 14.81 -8.97 -13.78
CA PRO A 77 15.85 -8.33 -12.97
C PRO A 77 16.11 -6.87 -13.33
N ASP A 78 15.70 -6.44 -14.52
CA ASP A 78 15.80 -5.04 -14.93
C ASP A 78 14.67 -4.17 -14.40
N ASP A 79 13.63 -4.79 -13.82
CA ASP A 79 12.52 -4.06 -13.23
C ASP A 79 12.90 -3.61 -11.83
N THR A 80 12.96 -2.31 -11.63
CA THR A 80 13.35 -1.72 -10.34
C THR A 80 12.16 -1.64 -9.36
N LEU A 81 10.94 -1.88 -9.84
CA LEU A 81 9.75 -1.86 -8.99
C LEU A 81 9.70 -3.10 -8.11
N LYS A 82 9.50 -2.88 -6.83
CA LYS A 82 9.33 -3.96 -5.85
C LYS A 82 7.90 -3.95 -5.36
N GLU A 83 7.33 -5.14 -5.19
CA GLU A 83 6.01 -5.27 -4.59
C GLU A 83 6.17 -5.35 -3.08
N ILE A 84 5.37 -4.55 -2.38
CA ILE A 84 5.48 -4.39 -0.93
C ILE A 84 4.12 -4.59 -0.32
N GLY A 85 4.06 -5.44 0.71
CA GLY A 85 2.86 -5.63 1.51
C GLY A 85 2.92 -4.82 2.78
N ILE A 86 1.86 -4.07 3.05
CA ILE A 86 1.76 -3.14 4.16
C ILE A 86 0.58 -3.55 5.04
N LEU A 87 0.85 -3.74 6.33
CA LEU A 87 -0.19 -3.97 7.32
C LEU A 87 -0.65 -2.62 7.85
N LEU A 88 -1.94 -2.33 7.75
CA LEU A 88 -2.49 -1.05 8.15
C LEU A 88 -2.57 -0.92 9.66
N ILE A 89 -2.29 0.29 10.14
CA ILE A 89 -2.36 0.64 11.54
C ILE A 89 -3.50 1.65 11.68
N ASP A 90 -4.61 1.22 12.30
CA ASP A 90 -5.75 2.07 12.61
C ASP A 90 -6.22 2.87 11.37
N PRO A 91 -6.67 2.18 10.30
CA PRO A 91 -7.05 2.88 9.07
C PRO A 91 -8.21 3.84 9.29
N PRO A 92 -8.18 5.02 8.63
CA PRO A 92 -9.23 6.02 8.82
C PRO A 92 -10.55 5.59 8.20
N THR A 93 -11.63 6.20 8.70
CA THR A 93 -13.00 5.89 8.23
C THR A 93 -13.14 6.10 6.73
N GLU A 94 -12.52 7.11 6.16
CA GLU A 94 -12.57 7.39 4.73
C GLU A 94 -12.08 6.21 3.91
N TYR A 95 -11.00 5.55 4.37
CA TYR A 95 -10.48 4.36 3.71
C TYR A 95 -11.45 3.18 3.83
N LEU A 96 -11.97 2.97 5.05
CA LEU A 96 -12.89 1.85 5.31
C LEU A 96 -14.17 2.00 4.50
N ASP A 97 -14.72 3.21 4.41
CA ASP A 97 -15.91 3.49 3.62
C ASP A 97 -15.66 3.29 2.13
N TYR A 98 -14.53 3.75 1.65
CA TYR A 98 -14.13 3.56 0.26
C TYR A 98 -14.03 2.09 -0.09
N LEU A 99 -13.38 1.31 0.77
CA LEU A 99 -13.21 -0.13 0.56
C LEU A 99 -14.56 -0.85 0.57
N ALA A 100 -15.46 -0.48 1.47
CA ALA A 100 -16.79 -1.08 1.57
C ALA A 100 -17.64 -0.81 0.33
N ALA A 101 -17.38 0.28 -0.39
CA ALA A 101 -18.12 0.66 -1.58
C ALA A 101 -17.64 -0.05 -2.85
N GLN A 102 -16.57 -0.82 -2.78
CA GLN A 102 -16.00 -1.53 -3.94
C GLN A 102 -16.68 -2.85 -4.25
#